data_3e6a9aaa9202b09783cdd22ff6230dde
#
_entry.id   3e6a9aaa9202b09783cdd22ff6230dde
#
_cell.length_a   1.000
_cell.length_b   1.000
_cell.length_c   1.000
_cell.angle_alpha   90.00
_cell.angle_beta   90.00
_cell.angle_gamma   90.00
#
_symmetry.space_group_name_H-M   'P 1'
#
loop_
_entity.id
_entity.type
_entity.pdbx_description
1 polymer ?
#
loop_
_entity_poly.entity_id
_entity_poly.type
_entity_poly.pdbx_seq_one_letter_code
_entity_poly.pdbx_strand_id
1 'polypeptide(L)'
;MSLNSLERTIDKVLSQKESELISDIDSALQNSLKNLESSKSTLQVEYDAIIESSKKQAENLKRQIIGSSTLNARNKELVIIESAIDEIFTKAKEKLAQSNNEKNYEKLLTRMIQDSVSKLGSDTVIQSNKADQKLVRKVSSQESTGKNMKISVSDDFIDIIGGIKATSADGTMTLDNTLDSNIESLKPLIRKDIVQLLRGENK
;
A
#
# COMPACT_ATOMS: atom_id res chain seq x y z
N MET A 1 -23.20 -63.16 -87.20
CA MET A 1 -23.47 -62.05 -86.17
C MET A 1 -23.17 -60.77 -86.95
N SER A 2 -24.18 -59.93 -87.16
CA SER A 2 -24.05 -58.78 -88.08
C SER A 2 -23.23 -57.64 -87.37
N LEU A 3 -22.37 -56.95 -88.12
CA LEU A 3 -21.64 -55.74 -87.77
C LEU A 3 -22.53 -54.73 -86.99
N ASN A 4 -23.79 -54.62 -87.38
CA ASN A 4 -24.81 -53.76 -86.73
C ASN A 4 -25.11 -54.07 -85.25
N SER A 5 -24.88 -55.30 -84.81
CA SER A 5 -25.06 -55.69 -83.38
C SER A 5 -23.85 -55.26 -82.51
N LEU A 6 -22.66 -55.28 -83.09
CA LEU A 6 -21.44 -54.85 -82.43
C LEU A 6 -21.39 -53.33 -82.26
N GLU A 7 -21.75 -52.58 -83.31
CA GLU A 7 -21.85 -51.12 -83.25
C GLU A 7 -22.84 -50.66 -82.18
N ARG A 8 -24.03 -51.23 -82.13
CA ARG A 8 -25.02 -50.90 -81.08
C ARG A 8 -24.54 -51.21 -79.67
N THR A 9 -23.74 -52.24 -79.50
CA THR A 9 -23.16 -52.57 -78.16
C THR A 9 -22.07 -51.62 -77.81
N ILE A 10 -21.23 -51.20 -78.71
CA ILE A 10 -20.21 -50.17 -78.53
C ILE A 10 -20.85 -48.83 -78.17
N ASP A 11 -21.85 -48.37 -78.92
CA ASP A 11 -22.56 -47.12 -78.65
C ASP A 11 -23.23 -47.14 -77.30
N LYS A 12 -23.83 -48.23 -76.90
CA LYS A 12 -24.45 -48.39 -75.58
C LYS A 12 -23.42 -48.31 -74.43
N VAL A 13 -22.27 -48.98 -74.62
CA VAL A 13 -21.18 -48.94 -73.60
C VAL A 13 -20.58 -47.52 -73.53
N LEU A 14 -20.38 -46.85 -74.66
CA LEU A 14 -19.89 -45.50 -74.74
C LEU A 14 -20.85 -44.51 -74.03
N SER A 15 -22.17 -44.57 -74.42
CA SER A 15 -23.19 -43.74 -73.75
C SER A 15 -23.29 -44.00 -72.24
N GLN A 16 -23.14 -45.23 -71.80
CA GLN A 16 -23.20 -45.60 -70.44
C GLN A 16 -21.97 -45.06 -69.69
N LYS A 17 -20.77 -45.14 -70.24
CA LYS A 17 -19.53 -44.62 -69.68
C LYS A 17 -19.49 -43.09 -69.66
N GLU A 18 -20.06 -42.45 -70.71
CA GLU A 18 -20.21 -41.00 -70.77
C GLU A 18 -21.17 -40.50 -69.66
N SER A 19 -22.28 -41.19 -69.43
CA SER A 19 -23.21 -40.87 -68.33
C SER A 19 -22.58 -41.07 -66.91
N GLU A 20 -21.82 -42.19 -66.76
CA GLU A 20 -21.09 -42.43 -65.47
C GLU A 20 -20.05 -41.33 -65.24
N LEU A 21 -19.27 -40.93 -66.26
CA LEU A 21 -18.26 -39.86 -66.16
C LEU A 21 -18.88 -38.52 -65.80
N ILE A 22 -20.00 -38.16 -66.43
CA ILE A 22 -20.75 -36.91 -66.09
C ILE A 22 -21.24 -36.97 -64.68
N SER A 23 -21.80 -38.07 -64.21
CA SER A 23 -22.26 -38.24 -62.84
C SER A 23 -21.11 -38.14 -61.77
N ASP A 24 -19.96 -38.73 -62.13
CA ASP A 24 -18.77 -38.63 -61.21
C ASP A 24 -18.21 -37.21 -61.12
N ILE A 25 -18.19 -36.49 -62.27
CA ILE A 25 -17.77 -35.06 -62.31
C ILE A 25 -18.74 -34.21 -61.53
N ASP A 26 -20.05 -34.39 -61.67
CA ASP A 26 -21.07 -33.66 -60.92
C ASP A 26 -20.95 -33.95 -59.40
N SER A 27 -20.74 -35.19 -59.02
CA SER A 27 -20.54 -35.59 -57.63
C SER A 27 -19.28 -34.99 -57.03
N ALA A 28 -18.18 -34.99 -57.80
CA ALA A 28 -16.91 -34.36 -57.36
C ALA A 28 -17.05 -32.84 -57.23
N LEU A 29 -17.77 -32.19 -58.15
CA LEU A 29 -18.06 -30.75 -58.06
C LEU A 29 -18.91 -30.43 -56.89
N GLN A 30 -19.99 -31.15 -56.60
CA GLN A 30 -20.85 -30.94 -55.45
C GLN A 30 -20.08 -31.15 -54.13
N ASN A 31 -19.26 -32.20 -54.05
CA ASN A 31 -18.40 -32.43 -52.88
C ASN A 31 -17.39 -31.29 -52.66
N SER A 32 -16.80 -30.78 -53.74
CA SER A 32 -15.87 -29.66 -53.68
C SER A 32 -16.56 -28.37 -53.20
N LEU A 33 -17.75 -28.07 -53.74
CA LEU A 33 -18.55 -26.93 -53.28
C LEU A 33 -18.93 -27.04 -51.80
N LYS A 34 -19.36 -28.21 -51.35
CA LYS A 34 -19.71 -28.47 -49.95
C LYS A 34 -18.50 -28.31 -49.02
N ASN A 35 -17.33 -28.81 -49.45
CA ASN A 35 -16.09 -28.62 -48.66
C ASN A 35 -15.70 -27.15 -48.57
N LEU A 36 -15.87 -26.40 -49.65
CA LEU A 36 -15.57 -24.97 -49.71
C LEU A 36 -16.51 -24.16 -48.78
N GLU A 37 -17.79 -24.50 -48.80
CA GLU A 37 -18.80 -23.88 -47.89
C GLU A 37 -18.54 -24.20 -46.43
N SER A 38 -18.20 -25.46 -46.13
CA SER A 38 -17.80 -25.89 -44.76
C SER A 38 -16.55 -25.16 -44.28
N SER A 39 -15.51 -25.08 -45.15
CA SER A 39 -14.28 -24.36 -44.82
C SER A 39 -14.52 -22.88 -44.58
N LYS A 40 -15.36 -22.23 -45.42
CA LYS A 40 -15.76 -20.84 -45.23
C LYS A 40 -16.46 -20.62 -43.91
N SER A 41 -17.41 -21.49 -43.56
CA SER A 41 -18.13 -21.43 -42.28
C SER A 41 -17.18 -21.56 -41.08
N THR A 42 -16.26 -22.53 -41.13
CA THR A 42 -15.26 -22.74 -40.08
C THR A 42 -14.35 -21.52 -39.89
N LEU A 43 -13.84 -20.98 -41.01
CA LEU A 43 -12.99 -19.79 -41.00
C LEU A 43 -13.74 -18.56 -40.45
N GLN A 44 -15.03 -18.42 -40.75
CA GLN A 44 -15.84 -17.31 -40.19
C GLN A 44 -15.98 -17.43 -38.68
N VAL A 45 -16.25 -18.62 -38.15
CA VAL A 45 -16.34 -18.88 -36.70
C VAL A 45 -15.01 -18.60 -35.99
N GLU A 46 -13.90 -19.07 -36.59
CA GLU A 46 -12.56 -18.82 -36.04
C GLU A 46 -12.22 -17.32 -36.03
N TYR A 47 -12.53 -16.62 -37.13
CA TYR A 47 -12.33 -15.17 -37.22
C TYR A 47 -13.11 -14.43 -36.12
N ASP A 48 -14.40 -14.74 -35.99
CA ASP A 48 -15.25 -14.09 -34.97
C ASP A 48 -14.75 -14.39 -33.54
N ALA A 49 -14.31 -15.62 -33.29
CA ALA A 49 -13.73 -16.00 -31.99
C ALA A 49 -12.42 -15.24 -31.70
N ILE A 50 -11.55 -15.06 -32.68
CA ILE A 50 -10.31 -14.29 -32.55
C ILE A 50 -10.62 -12.81 -32.24
N ILE A 51 -11.57 -12.22 -32.97
CA ILE A 51 -11.97 -10.82 -32.75
C ILE A 51 -12.57 -10.64 -31.36
N GLU A 52 -13.46 -11.53 -30.91
CA GLU A 52 -14.07 -11.46 -29.60
C GLU A 52 -13.02 -11.64 -28.48
N SER A 53 -12.13 -12.61 -28.62
CA SER A 53 -11.02 -12.82 -27.69
C SER A 53 -10.11 -11.60 -27.60
N SER A 54 -9.77 -11.01 -28.74
CA SER A 54 -8.93 -9.81 -28.82
C SER A 54 -9.59 -8.60 -28.13
N LYS A 55 -10.89 -8.39 -28.34
CA LYS A 55 -11.66 -7.34 -27.65
C LYS A 55 -11.65 -7.55 -26.16
N LYS A 56 -11.88 -8.79 -25.71
CA LYS A 56 -11.88 -9.15 -24.28
C LYS A 56 -10.52 -8.93 -23.62
N GLN A 57 -9.44 -9.28 -24.33
CA GLN A 57 -8.07 -9.03 -23.86
C GLN A 57 -7.78 -7.53 -23.77
N ALA A 58 -8.18 -6.73 -24.75
CA ALA A 58 -8.00 -5.29 -24.76
C ALA A 58 -8.77 -4.62 -23.63
N GLU A 59 -10.00 -5.04 -23.33
CA GLU A 59 -10.77 -4.53 -22.19
C GLU A 59 -10.14 -4.91 -20.84
N ASN A 60 -9.62 -6.12 -20.70
CA ASN A 60 -8.94 -6.55 -19.48
C ASN A 60 -7.66 -5.74 -19.27
N LEU A 61 -6.86 -5.54 -20.31
CA LEU A 61 -5.66 -4.72 -20.25
C LEU A 61 -5.98 -3.26 -19.88
N LYS A 62 -7.03 -2.69 -20.50
CA LYS A 62 -7.51 -1.35 -20.15
C LYS A 62 -7.88 -1.23 -18.67
N ARG A 63 -8.64 -2.18 -18.13
CA ARG A 63 -9.01 -2.23 -16.70
C ARG A 63 -7.78 -2.35 -15.80
N GLN A 64 -6.83 -3.18 -16.17
CA GLN A 64 -5.58 -3.36 -15.43
C GLN A 64 -4.75 -2.07 -15.40
N ILE A 65 -4.59 -1.39 -16.54
CA ILE A 65 -3.86 -0.11 -16.64
C ILE A 65 -4.55 0.96 -15.79
N ILE A 66 -5.88 1.11 -15.88
CA ILE A 66 -6.63 2.09 -15.10
C ILE A 66 -6.51 1.76 -13.61
N GLY A 67 -6.67 0.51 -13.22
CA GLY A 67 -6.56 0.07 -11.82
C GLY A 67 -5.18 0.34 -11.25
N SER A 68 -4.11 -0.06 -11.95
CA SER A 68 -2.73 0.17 -11.51
C SER A 68 -2.38 1.66 -11.45
N SER A 69 -2.84 2.46 -12.42
CA SER A 69 -2.62 3.90 -12.42
C SER A 69 -3.32 4.60 -11.25
N THR A 70 -4.54 4.18 -10.92
CA THR A 70 -5.27 4.70 -9.76
C THR A 70 -4.58 4.34 -8.45
N LEU A 71 -4.10 3.11 -8.30
CA LEU A 71 -3.34 2.69 -7.12
C LEU A 71 -2.02 3.47 -7.00
N ASN A 72 -1.29 3.64 -8.11
CA ASN A 72 -0.06 4.41 -8.13
C ASN A 72 -0.28 5.89 -7.76
N ALA A 73 -1.37 6.50 -8.25
CA ALA A 73 -1.73 7.87 -7.88
C ALA A 73 -2.02 8.00 -6.38
N ARG A 74 -2.82 7.08 -5.81
CA ARG A 74 -3.11 7.05 -4.37
C ARG A 74 -1.86 6.83 -3.53
N ASN A 75 -0.98 5.93 -3.93
CA ASN A 75 0.28 5.69 -3.23
C ASN A 75 1.17 6.93 -3.22
N LYS A 76 1.28 7.64 -4.36
CA LYS A 76 2.02 8.90 -4.42
C LYS A 76 1.40 9.98 -3.52
N GLU A 77 0.07 10.10 -3.50
CA GLU A 77 -0.63 11.02 -2.59
C GLU A 77 -0.29 10.70 -1.13
N LEU A 78 -0.36 9.42 -0.73
CA LEU A 78 -0.03 8.99 0.63
C LEU A 78 1.42 9.33 1.00
N VAL A 79 2.38 9.08 0.11
CA VAL A 79 3.81 9.41 0.35
C VAL A 79 3.99 10.92 0.56
N ILE A 80 3.33 11.76 -0.23
CA ILE A 80 3.39 13.22 -0.08
C ILE A 80 2.81 13.65 1.27
N ILE A 81 1.66 13.09 1.66
CA ILE A 81 1.02 13.38 2.94
C ILE A 81 1.92 12.95 4.10
N GLU A 82 2.51 11.75 4.05
CA GLU A 82 3.45 11.28 5.09
C GLU A 82 4.66 12.19 5.22
N SER A 83 5.27 12.56 4.09
CA SER A 83 6.40 13.49 4.09
C SER A 83 6.05 14.85 4.71
N ALA A 84 4.86 15.38 4.41
CA ALA A 84 4.38 16.63 4.99
C ALA A 84 4.13 16.52 6.50
N ILE A 85 3.58 15.39 6.96
CA ILE A 85 3.39 15.11 8.38
C ILE A 85 4.74 15.07 9.10
N ASP A 86 5.71 14.32 8.56
CA ASP A 86 7.05 14.22 9.16
C ASP A 86 7.76 15.58 9.22
N GLU A 87 7.60 16.41 8.19
CA GLU A 87 8.14 17.77 8.19
C GLU A 87 7.50 18.65 9.27
N ILE A 88 6.18 18.56 9.46
CA ILE A 88 5.45 19.29 10.52
C ILE A 88 5.98 18.88 11.90
N PHE A 89 6.14 17.58 12.16
CA PHE A 89 6.66 17.10 13.43
C PHE A 89 8.13 17.47 13.65
N THR A 90 8.95 17.44 12.61
CA THR A 90 10.35 17.90 12.68
C THR A 90 10.42 19.37 13.06
N LYS A 91 9.66 20.23 12.37
CA LYS A 91 9.58 21.65 12.70
C LYS A 91 9.02 21.92 14.11
N ALA A 92 8.07 21.09 14.56
CA ALA A 92 7.55 21.20 15.92
C ALA A 92 8.62 20.83 16.97
N LYS A 93 9.39 19.77 16.75
CA LYS A 93 10.53 19.38 17.58
C LYS A 93 11.59 20.48 17.65
N GLU A 94 11.97 21.06 16.52
CA GLU A 94 12.92 22.18 16.45
C GLU A 94 12.44 23.41 17.22
N LYS A 95 11.17 23.78 17.08
CA LYS A 95 10.58 24.89 17.83
C LYS A 95 10.54 24.63 19.33
N LEU A 96 10.26 23.41 19.75
CA LEU A 96 10.28 23.02 21.18
C LEU A 96 11.70 23.09 21.75
N ALA A 97 12.70 22.62 20.99
CA ALA A 97 14.11 22.71 21.40
C ALA A 97 14.59 24.16 21.54
N GLN A 98 14.06 25.08 20.73
CA GLN A 98 14.41 26.51 20.77
C GLN A 98 13.55 27.34 21.75
N SER A 99 12.48 26.76 22.30
CA SER A 99 11.54 27.44 23.15
C SER A 99 12.11 27.63 24.57
N ASN A 100 12.94 28.68 24.77
CA ASN A 100 13.58 29.05 26.00
C ASN A 100 12.63 29.75 27.01
N ASN A 101 11.36 29.37 27.07
CA ASN A 101 10.46 29.90 28.09
C ASN A 101 10.67 29.15 29.42
N GLU A 102 11.79 29.45 30.11
CA GLU A 102 12.29 28.73 31.30
C GLU A 102 11.20 28.45 32.34
N LYS A 103 10.34 29.42 32.60
CA LYS A 103 9.28 29.26 33.63
C LYS A 103 8.19 28.25 33.24
N ASN A 104 7.81 28.21 31.99
CA ASN A 104 6.81 27.25 31.50
C ASN A 104 7.41 25.85 31.36
N TYR A 105 8.68 25.78 30.97
CA TYR A 105 9.39 24.52 30.87
C TYR A 105 9.69 23.91 32.24
N GLU A 106 10.06 24.72 33.24
CA GLU A 106 10.20 24.30 34.63
C GLU A 106 8.90 23.68 35.19
N LYS A 107 7.75 24.33 34.95
CA LYS A 107 6.43 23.77 35.31
C LYS A 107 6.13 22.43 34.61
N LEU A 108 6.50 22.32 33.34
CA LEU A 108 6.31 21.09 32.54
C LEU A 108 7.16 19.96 33.15
N LEU A 109 8.46 20.22 33.40
CA LEU A 109 9.36 19.25 34.05
C LEU A 109 8.87 18.83 35.43
N THR A 110 8.39 19.78 36.22
CA THR A 110 7.80 19.47 37.53
C THR A 110 6.65 18.48 37.41
N ARG A 111 5.72 18.70 36.47
CA ARG A 111 4.61 17.77 36.22
C ARG A 111 5.09 16.40 35.71
N MET A 112 6.07 16.38 34.83
CA MET A 112 6.65 15.14 34.31
C MET A 112 7.30 14.31 35.42
N ILE A 113 8.03 14.97 36.35
CA ILE A 113 8.64 14.32 37.50
C ILE A 113 7.58 13.79 38.44
N GLN A 114 6.60 14.62 38.82
CA GLN A 114 5.50 14.24 39.70
C GLN A 114 4.70 13.05 39.15
N ASP A 115 4.35 13.08 37.86
CA ASP A 115 3.62 12.00 37.20
C ASP A 115 4.43 10.70 37.17
N SER A 116 5.73 10.81 36.85
CA SER A 116 6.63 9.65 36.79
C SER A 116 6.82 9.00 38.16
N VAL A 117 7.07 9.80 39.21
CA VAL A 117 7.22 9.30 40.58
C VAL A 117 5.92 8.69 41.10
N SER A 118 4.79 9.32 40.80
CA SER A 118 3.46 8.79 41.19
C SER A 118 3.15 7.45 40.52
N LYS A 119 3.52 7.28 39.27
CA LYS A 119 3.29 6.03 38.53
C LYS A 119 4.24 4.91 38.92
N LEU A 120 5.50 5.23 39.25
CA LEU A 120 6.48 4.24 39.69
C LEU A 120 6.24 3.79 41.12
N GLY A 121 5.71 4.68 42.02
CA GLY A 121 5.34 4.35 43.38
C GLY A 121 6.52 3.90 44.27
N SER A 122 7.76 4.17 43.88
CA SER A 122 9.00 3.75 44.54
C SER A 122 10.08 4.82 44.40
N ASP A 123 11.20 4.62 45.11
CA ASP A 123 12.40 5.43 44.90
C ASP A 123 12.77 5.45 43.41
N THR A 124 13.07 6.62 42.88
CA THR A 124 13.16 6.84 41.42
C THR A 124 14.51 7.47 41.06
N VAL A 125 15.13 6.95 40.01
CA VAL A 125 16.31 7.51 39.36
C VAL A 125 15.88 8.21 38.07
N ILE A 126 16.20 9.51 37.96
CA ILE A 126 15.84 10.32 36.78
C ILE A 126 17.06 10.58 35.93
N GLN A 127 16.92 10.37 34.62
CA GLN A 127 17.89 10.74 33.59
C GLN A 127 17.32 11.87 32.75
N SER A 128 18.18 12.78 32.30
CA SER A 128 17.82 13.89 31.41
C SER A 128 18.95 14.20 30.42
N ASN A 129 18.73 15.13 29.52
CA ASN A 129 19.80 15.67 28.72
C ASN A 129 20.71 16.59 29.53
N LYS A 130 21.88 16.92 29.00
CA LYS A 130 22.89 17.76 29.66
C LYS A 130 22.39 19.18 29.91
N ALA A 131 21.54 19.73 29.05
CA ALA A 131 21.02 21.10 29.19
C ALA A 131 20.03 21.20 30.35
N ASP A 132 19.18 20.20 30.54
CA ASP A 132 18.10 20.20 31.54
C ASP A 132 18.56 19.73 32.91
N GLN A 133 19.75 19.11 33.03
CA GLN A 133 20.19 18.46 34.24
C GLN A 133 20.14 19.39 35.51
N LYS A 134 20.58 20.64 35.33
CA LYS A 134 20.56 21.61 36.45
C LYS A 134 19.13 21.87 36.91
N LEU A 135 18.20 22.03 35.98
CA LEU A 135 16.80 22.29 36.23
C LEU A 135 16.11 21.07 36.86
N VAL A 136 16.38 19.88 36.27
CA VAL A 136 15.87 18.61 36.83
C VAL A 136 16.35 18.37 38.25
N ARG A 137 17.62 18.60 38.58
CA ARG A 137 18.14 18.50 39.98
C ARG A 137 17.43 19.45 40.89
N LYS A 138 17.23 20.71 40.50
CA LYS A 138 16.51 21.72 41.30
C LYS A 138 15.08 21.26 41.60
N VAL A 139 14.33 20.84 40.57
CA VAL A 139 12.94 20.40 40.72
C VAL A 139 12.87 19.10 41.54
N SER A 140 13.74 18.11 41.26
CA SER A 140 13.76 16.85 42.00
C SER A 140 14.04 17.04 43.51
N SER A 141 14.90 17.99 43.88
CA SER A 141 15.15 18.29 45.29
C SER A 141 13.93 18.93 45.97
N GLN A 142 13.19 19.76 45.29
CA GLN A 142 11.95 20.37 45.82
C GLN A 142 10.84 19.32 46.01
N GLU A 143 10.67 18.41 45.06
CA GLU A 143 9.66 17.35 45.11
C GLU A 143 9.99 16.26 46.17
N SER A 144 11.26 15.96 46.39
CA SER A 144 11.68 14.99 47.38
C SER A 144 11.33 15.44 48.82
N THR A 145 11.23 16.76 49.08
CA THR A 145 10.97 17.30 50.40
C THR A 145 9.50 17.09 50.85
N GLY A 146 8.59 16.81 49.94
CA GLY A 146 7.16 16.64 50.23
C GLY A 146 6.62 15.21 50.22
N LYS A 147 7.42 14.22 49.80
CA LYS A 147 6.98 12.82 49.67
C LYS A 147 8.00 11.86 50.30
N ASN A 148 7.52 10.77 50.92
CA ASN A 148 8.37 9.71 51.51
C ASN A 148 9.16 8.88 50.47
N MET A 149 9.41 9.40 49.28
CA MET A 149 10.11 8.72 48.20
C MET A 149 11.36 9.50 47.83
N LYS A 150 12.48 8.79 47.65
CA LYS A 150 13.76 9.40 47.31
C LYS A 150 13.85 9.54 45.77
N ILE A 151 14.04 10.77 45.32
CA ILE A 151 14.28 11.07 43.88
C ILE A 151 15.78 11.37 43.73
N SER A 152 16.47 10.56 42.93
CA SER A 152 17.87 10.76 42.59
C SER A 152 18.00 11.08 41.08
N VAL A 153 18.97 11.93 40.75
CA VAL A 153 19.23 12.30 39.34
C VAL A 153 20.55 11.67 38.95
N SER A 154 20.53 10.87 37.88
CA SER A 154 21.73 10.23 37.33
C SER A 154 22.70 11.27 36.76
N ASP A 155 23.97 10.95 36.79
CA ASP A 155 25.01 11.71 36.08
C ASP A 155 25.14 11.31 34.61
N ASP A 156 24.51 10.19 34.18
CA ASP A 156 24.46 9.76 32.81
C ASP A 156 23.42 10.56 32.04
N PHE A 157 23.86 11.12 30.88
CA PHE A 157 23.01 11.89 30.00
C PHE A 157 22.40 11.02 28.94
N ILE A 158 21.17 11.34 28.54
CA ILE A 158 20.51 10.76 27.39
C ILE A 158 20.38 11.81 26.27
N ASP A 159 20.46 11.37 25.02
CA ASP A 159 20.33 12.25 23.85
C ASP A 159 18.84 12.40 23.51
N ILE A 160 18.24 13.46 24.06
CA ILE A 160 16.83 13.79 23.89
C ILE A 160 16.67 15.30 23.73
N ILE A 161 15.58 15.74 23.08
CA ILE A 161 15.23 17.17 22.95
C ILE A 161 14.95 17.79 24.31
N GLY A 162 14.31 17.03 25.21
CA GLY A 162 13.99 17.47 26.58
C GLY A 162 13.11 16.47 27.31
N GLY A 163 12.76 16.80 28.56
CA GLY A 163 12.01 15.92 29.45
C GLY A 163 12.88 14.97 30.26
N ILE A 164 12.30 13.87 30.73
CA ILE A 164 12.97 12.93 31.62
C ILE A 164 12.66 11.47 31.29
N LYS A 165 13.61 10.61 31.63
CA LYS A 165 13.40 9.17 31.72
C LYS A 165 13.54 8.77 33.19
N ALA A 166 12.51 8.18 33.74
CA ALA A 166 12.45 7.79 35.13
C ALA A 166 12.51 6.27 35.29
N THR A 167 13.38 5.76 36.14
CA THR A 167 13.53 4.32 36.40
C THR A 167 13.38 4.08 37.90
N SER A 168 12.68 3.03 38.30
CA SER A 168 12.61 2.61 39.70
C SER A 168 13.98 2.23 40.22
N ALA A 169 14.24 2.42 41.53
CA ALA A 169 15.56 2.17 42.14
C ALA A 169 16.03 0.70 41.97
N ASP A 170 15.07 -0.24 41.87
CA ASP A 170 15.34 -1.65 41.65
C ASP A 170 15.58 -1.99 40.14
N GLY A 171 15.43 -0.99 39.25
CA GLY A 171 15.61 -1.13 37.80
C GLY A 171 14.49 -1.92 37.07
N THR A 172 13.44 -2.34 37.75
CA THR A 172 12.39 -3.19 37.20
C THR A 172 11.41 -2.43 36.30
N MET A 173 11.17 -1.16 36.62
CA MET A 173 10.22 -0.32 35.89
C MET A 173 10.92 0.92 35.33
N THR A 174 10.67 1.21 34.08
CA THR A 174 11.16 2.44 33.43
C THR A 174 10.00 3.16 32.77
N LEU A 175 9.87 4.45 33.04
CA LEU A 175 8.90 5.33 32.40
C LEU A 175 9.65 6.34 31.55
N ASP A 176 9.39 6.31 30.25
CA ASP A 176 9.90 7.29 29.29
C ASP A 176 8.91 8.46 29.21
N ASN A 177 9.25 9.56 29.84
CA ASN A 177 8.48 10.81 29.82
C ASN A 177 9.31 11.93 29.16
N THR A 178 9.99 11.57 28.05
CA THR A 178 10.71 12.51 27.21
C THR A 178 9.78 13.26 26.27
N LEU A 179 10.18 14.46 25.85
CA LEU A 179 9.41 15.20 24.83
C LEU A 179 9.36 14.43 23.51
N ASP A 180 10.41 13.71 23.16
CA ASP A 180 10.48 12.88 21.97
C ASP A 180 9.43 11.77 22.00
N SER A 181 9.35 11.02 23.10
CA SER A 181 8.38 9.94 23.27
C SER A 181 6.94 10.47 23.29
N ASN A 182 6.72 11.59 23.97
CA ASN A 182 5.40 12.22 24.02
C ASN A 182 4.93 12.72 22.64
N ILE A 183 5.82 13.31 21.83
CA ILE A 183 5.52 13.72 20.45
C ILE A 183 5.19 12.51 19.57
N GLU A 184 6.00 11.45 19.67
CA GLU A 184 5.73 10.22 18.89
C GLU A 184 4.39 9.57 19.28
N SER A 185 4.03 9.61 20.57
CA SER A 185 2.74 9.11 21.06
C SER A 185 1.55 9.96 20.59
N LEU A 186 1.75 11.26 20.38
CA LEU A 186 0.74 12.18 19.87
C LEU A 186 0.59 12.09 18.36
N LYS A 187 1.63 11.65 17.63
CA LYS A 187 1.66 11.58 16.17
C LYS A 187 0.44 10.84 15.57
N PRO A 188 0.04 9.63 16.01
CA PRO A 188 -1.12 8.94 15.50
C PRO A 188 -2.44 9.65 15.78
N LEU A 189 -2.53 10.37 16.92
CA LEU A 189 -3.74 11.09 17.33
C LEU A 189 -3.99 12.32 16.45
N ILE A 190 -2.93 13.10 16.20
CA ILE A 190 -3.01 14.36 15.44
C ILE A 190 -2.97 14.10 13.92
N ARG A 191 -2.41 12.97 13.49
CA ARG A 191 -2.28 12.61 12.08
C ARG A 191 -3.58 12.76 11.30
N LYS A 192 -4.68 12.30 11.85
CA LYS A 192 -6.01 12.39 11.22
C LYS A 192 -6.38 13.84 10.94
N ASP A 193 -6.18 14.72 11.90
CA ASP A 193 -6.54 16.14 11.78
C ASP A 193 -5.64 16.85 10.76
N ILE A 194 -4.33 16.52 10.75
CA ILE A 194 -3.40 17.04 9.75
C ILE A 194 -3.80 16.60 8.34
N VAL A 195 -4.16 15.32 8.14
CA VAL A 195 -4.59 14.81 6.84
C VAL A 195 -5.86 15.52 6.36
N GLN A 196 -6.82 15.75 7.24
CA GLN A 196 -8.05 16.49 6.90
C GLN A 196 -7.75 17.92 6.48
N LEU A 197 -6.87 18.61 7.20
CA LEU A 197 -6.43 19.96 6.86
C LEU A 197 -5.71 20.01 5.50
N LEU A 198 -4.81 19.06 5.23
CA LEU A 198 -4.06 18.99 3.97
C LEU A 198 -4.95 18.69 2.76
N ARG A 199 -6.02 17.93 2.95
CA ARG A 199 -7.03 17.64 1.91
C ARG A 199 -8.03 18.77 1.69
N GLY A 200 -8.02 19.80 2.53
CA GLY A 200 -9.00 20.88 2.47
C GLY A 200 -10.40 20.48 2.91
N GLU A 201 -10.54 19.35 3.60
CA GLU A 201 -11.80 18.86 4.17
C GLU A 201 -12.07 19.54 5.51
N ASN A 202 -12.16 20.90 5.52
CA ASN A 202 -12.61 21.62 6.71
C ASN A 202 -14.13 21.45 6.87
N LYS A 203 -14.53 20.84 8.00
CA LYS A 203 -15.90 20.92 8.47
C LYS A 203 -16.21 22.31 8.99
#